data_42d6d725ee9259156fb99146f9eee7ac
#
_entry.id   42d6d725ee9259156fb99146f9eee7ac
#
_cell.length_a   1.000
_cell.length_b   1.000
_cell.length_c   1.000
_cell.angle_alpha   90.00
_cell.angle_beta   90.00
_cell.angle_gamma   90.00
#
_symmetry.space_group_name_H-M   'P 1'
#
loop_
_entity.id
_entity.type
_entity.pdbx_description
1 polymer ?
#
loop_
_entity_poly.entity_id
_entity_poly.type
_entity_poly.pdbx_seq_one_letter_code
_entity_poly.pdbx_strand_id
1 'polypeptide(L)'
;MENRSYEVLEFHKVINKMIDLSKLEVTREKFLDLDIMKNKGDLDKELSLLIEFIDFYKYDDGLELAALSDMEKYLKSVDLIGAYLEPENLLELKKNLTTFRISKSRAKNVKDKYNLIWTFFSNTEDLKDLEDFI
;
A
#
# COMPACT_ATOMS: atom_id res chain seq x y z
N MET A 1 -8.09 -14.37 27.03
CA MET A 1 -8.23 -12.96 27.49
C MET A 1 -8.30 -11.96 26.32
N GLU A 2 -7.56 -12.18 25.27
CA GLU A 2 -7.50 -11.26 24.11
C GLU A 2 -8.86 -11.06 23.41
N ASN A 3 -9.60 -12.12 23.16
CA ASN A 3 -10.88 -12.06 22.43
C ASN A 3 -11.93 -11.14 23.09
N ARG A 4 -12.01 -11.15 24.43
CA ARG A 4 -12.98 -10.33 25.16
C ARG A 4 -12.70 -8.83 25.08
N SER A 5 -11.43 -8.44 25.01
CA SER A 5 -11.05 -7.02 24.85
C SER A 5 -11.41 -6.50 23.46
N TYR A 6 -11.25 -7.30 22.43
CA TYR A 6 -11.66 -6.96 21.06
C TYR A 6 -13.18 -6.76 20.94
N GLU A 7 -13.97 -7.60 21.62
CA GLU A 7 -15.43 -7.50 21.63
C GLU A 7 -15.89 -6.25 22.38
N VAL A 8 -15.35 -6.00 23.58
CA VAL A 8 -15.72 -4.82 24.41
C VAL A 8 -15.36 -3.51 23.72
N LEU A 9 -14.24 -3.46 23.04
CA LEU A 9 -13.79 -2.28 22.29
C LEU A 9 -14.42 -2.16 20.89
N GLU A 10 -15.29 -3.12 20.52
CA GLU A 10 -15.93 -3.16 19.20
C GLU A 10 -14.92 -3.08 18.04
N PHE A 11 -13.72 -3.65 18.24
CA PHE A 11 -12.61 -3.57 17.29
C PHE A 11 -13.00 -4.03 15.88
N HIS A 12 -13.84 -5.06 15.77
CA HIS A 12 -14.38 -5.55 14.51
C HIS A 12 -15.11 -4.46 13.69
N LYS A 13 -15.77 -3.50 14.34
CA LYS A 13 -16.44 -2.40 13.65
C LYS A 13 -15.44 -1.45 13.00
N VAL A 14 -14.30 -1.23 13.67
CA VAL A 14 -13.20 -0.40 13.11
C VAL A 14 -12.61 -1.12 11.89
N ILE A 15 -12.28 -2.41 12.03
CA ILE A 15 -11.75 -3.23 10.93
C ILE A 15 -12.73 -3.25 9.74
N ASN A 16 -14.01 -3.51 9.96
CA ASN A 16 -15.00 -3.50 8.88
C ASN A 16 -15.05 -2.15 8.16
N LYS A 17 -14.98 -1.04 8.90
CA LYS A 17 -14.94 0.29 8.29
C LYS A 17 -13.68 0.53 7.46
N MET A 18 -12.52 0.02 7.90
CA MET A 18 -11.28 0.07 7.11
C MET A 18 -11.38 -0.76 5.85
N ILE A 19 -11.98 -1.96 5.92
CA ILE A 19 -12.25 -2.83 4.78
C ILE A 19 -13.17 -2.13 3.77
N ASP A 20 -14.26 -1.50 4.21
CA ASP A 20 -15.21 -0.78 3.36
C ASP A 20 -14.55 0.40 2.62
N LEU A 21 -13.56 1.04 3.22
CA LEU A 21 -12.79 2.13 2.63
C LEU A 21 -11.66 1.63 1.72
N SER A 22 -11.32 0.33 1.78
CA SER A 22 -10.21 -0.23 1.02
C SER A 22 -10.62 -0.50 -0.42
N LYS A 23 -9.76 -0.09 -1.35
CA LYS A 23 -9.95 -0.31 -2.78
C LYS A 23 -9.45 -1.68 -3.24
N LEU A 24 -8.34 -2.14 -2.68
CA LEU A 24 -7.64 -3.36 -3.08
C LEU A 24 -8.01 -4.53 -2.18
N GLU A 25 -8.22 -5.70 -2.77
CA GLU A 25 -8.53 -6.94 -2.04
C GLU A 25 -7.37 -7.35 -1.11
N VAL A 26 -6.14 -7.28 -1.61
CA VAL A 26 -4.93 -7.55 -0.80
C VAL A 26 -4.84 -6.66 0.45
N THR A 27 -5.37 -5.44 0.40
CA THR A 27 -5.43 -4.54 1.56
C THR A 27 -6.50 -4.97 2.54
N ARG A 28 -7.68 -5.42 2.05
CA ARG A 28 -8.77 -5.95 2.88
C ARG A 28 -8.33 -7.19 3.65
N GLU A 29 -7.66 -8.13 2.98
CA GLU A 29 -7.09 -9.33 3.62
C GLU A 29 -6.13 -8.95 4.75
N LYS A 30 -5.22 -7.99 4.53
CA LYS A 30 -4.31 -7.50 5.56
C LYS A 30 -5.02 -6.87 6.77
N PHE A 31 -6.16 -6.22 6.57
CA PHE A 31 -6.94 -5.67 7.68
C PHE A 31 -7.62 -6.76 8.52
N LEU A 32 -8.00 -7.89 7.92
CA LEU A 32 -8.53 -9.04 8.66
C LEU A 32 -7.48 -9.69 9.57
N ASP A 33 -6.21 -9.62 9.16
CA ASP A 33 -5.07 -10.19 9.90
C ASP A 33 -4.44 -9.20 10.91
N LEU A 34 -5.02 -7.99 11.08
CA LEU A 34 -4.50 -7.02 12.03
C LEU A 34 -4.62 -7.52 13.48
N ASP A 35 -3.51 -7.45 14.19
CA ASP A 35 -3.42 -7.78 15.62
C ASP A 35 -2.82 -6.60 16.41
N ILE A 36 -2.96 -6.68 17.73
CA ILE A 36 -2.42 -5.67 18.64
C ILE A 36 -0.90 -5.71 18.65
N MET A 37 -0.27 -4.58 18.38
CA MET A 37 1.16 -4.42 18.50
C MET A 37 1.58 -4.44 19.97
N LYS A 38 2.46 -5.38 20.32
CA LYS A 38 2.92 -5.59 21.72
C LYS A 38 4.20 -4.79 22.04
N ASN A 39 4.94 -4.39 21.02
CA ASN A 39 6.18 -3.64 21.17
C ASN A 39 5.90 -2.14 20.99
N LYS A 40 6.19 -1.36 22.03
CA LYS A 40 5.99 0.08 22.02
C LYS A 40 6.84 0.77 20.93
N GLY A 41 8.08 0.34 20.74
CA GLY A 41 8.96 0.95 19.73
C GLY A 41 8.48 0.76 18.31
N ASP A 42 7.90 -0.41 18.01
CA ASP A 42 7.30 -0.69 16.70
C ASP A 42 6.00 0.09 16.51
N LEU A 43 5.16 0.17 17.54
CA LEU A 43 3.96 0.98 17.54
C LEU A 43 4.27 2.48 17.29
N ASP A 44 5.27 3.02 17.98
CA ASP A 44 5.66 4.43 17.82
C ASP A 44 6.16 4.72 16.39
N LYS A 45 6.86 3.77 15.73
CA LYS A 45 7.28 3.89 14.34
C LYS A 45 6.09 3.91 13.37
N GLU A 46 5.16 2.95 13.52
CA GLU A 46 3.97 2.87 12.68
C GLU A 46 3.07 4.11 12.84
N LEU A 47 2.88 4.59 14.07
CA LEU A 47 2.11 5.82 14.32
C LEU A 47 2.83 7.04 13.73
N SER A 48 4.15 7.13 13.81
CA SER A 48 4.91 8.23 13.21
C SER A 48 4.78 8.24 11.69
N LEU A 49 4.88 7.07 11.05
CA LEU A 49 4.67 6.92 9.61
C LEU A 49 3.23 7.30 9.21
N LEU A 50 2.24 6.86 9.98
CA LEU A 50 0.84 7.21 9.75
C LEU A 50 0.60 8.73 9.84
N ILE A 51 1.21 9.42 10.82
CA ILE A 51 1.13 10.87 10.96
C ILE A 51 1.73 11.56 9.73
N GLU A 52 2.91 11.14 9.27
CA GLU A 52 3.51 11.68 8.04
C GLU A 52 2.58 11.49 6.83
N PHE A 53 1.95 10.32 6.67
CA PHE A 53 0.99 10.09 5.59
C PHE A 53 -0.24 11.01 5.67
N ILE A 54 -0.80 11.19 6.88
CA ILE A 54 -1.93 12.09 7.08
C ILE A 54 -1.56 13.53 6.71
N ASP A 55 -0.39 13.99 7.14
CA ASP A 55 0.08 15.34 6.86
C ASP A 55 0.40 15.53 5.38
N PHE A 56 0.99 14.53 4.74
CA PHE A 56 1.26 14.54 3.30
C PHE A 56 -0.02 14.66 2.47
N TYR A 57 -1.10 13.95 2.88
CA TYR A 57 -2.40 14.08 2.22
C TYR A 57 -3.12 15.40 2.49
N LYS A 58 -2.91 16.01 3.66
CA LYS A 58 -3.59 17.25 4.05
C LYS A 58 -2.93 18.49 3.48
N TYR A 59 -1.62 18.51 3.41
CA TYR A 59 -0.84 19.72 3.18
C TYR A 59 0.00 19.70 1.90
N ASP A 60 0.10 18.55 1.26
CA ASP A 60 0.84 18.34 0.03
C ASP A 60 0.02 17.48 -0.96
N ASP A 61 0.62 17.03 -2.06
CA ASP A 61 -0.11 16.33 -3.13
C ASP A 61 -0.57 14.90 -2.78
N GLY A 62 -0.10 14.34 -1.67
CA GLY A 62 -0.37 12.95 -1.30
C GLY A 62 0.19 11.94 -2.31
N LEU A 63 -0.19 10.66 -2.13
CA LEU A 63 0.14 9.60 -3.08
C LEU A 63 -0.94 9.46 -4.15
N GLU A 64 -0.55 9.08 -5.35
CA GLU A 64 -1.48 8.71 -6.41
C GLU A 64 -1.94 7.26 -6.21
N LEU A 65 -3.12 7.06 -5.65
CA LEU A 65 -3.65 5.71 -5.36
C LEU A 65 -4.88 5.36 -6.20
N ALA A 66 -5.48 6.35 -6.88
CA ALA A 66 -6.75 6.17 -7.58
C ALA A 66 -6.70 5.15 -8.72
N ALA A 67 -5.55 5.02 -9.38
CA ALA A 67 -5.37 4.14 -10.53
C ALA A 67 -4.86 2.73 -10.17
N LEU A 68 -4.64 2.43 -8.88
CA LEU A 68 -4.17 1.10 -8.47
C LEU A 68 -5.25 0.05 -8.64
N SER A 69 -4.84 -1.14 -9.10
CA SER A 69 -5.64 -2.35 -9.22
C SER A 69 -4.91 -3.55 -8.63
N ASP A 70 -5.66 -4.59 -8.23
CA ASP A 70 -5.09 -5.83 -7.71
C ASP A 70 -4.49 -6.65 -8.84
N MET A 71 -3.17 -6.86 -8.78
CA MET A 71 -2.42 -7.64 -9.76
C MET A 71 -1.91 -8.97 -9.22
N GLU A 72 -2.04 -9.22 -7.92
CA GLU A 72 -1.40 -10.37 -7.25
C GLU A 72 -1.75 -11.71 -7.91
N LYS A 73 -3.03 -11.95 -8.17
CA LYS A 73 -3.47 -13.20 -8.82
C LYS A 73 -2.94 -13.37 -10.25
N TYR A 74 -2.80 -12.27 -10.99
CA TYR A 74 -2.27 -12.29 -12.36
C TYR A 74 -0.76 -12.53 -12.36
N LEU A 75 -0.03 -11.87 -11.46
CA LEU A 75 1.40 -12.07 -11.31
C LEU A 75 1.74 -13.49 -10.86
N LYS A 76 0.98 -14.06 -9.93
CA LYS A 76 1.13 -15.47 -9.53
C LYS A 76 0.88 -16.44 -10.69
N SER A 77 -0.01 -16.11 -11.60
CA SER A 77 -0.31 -17.00 -12.75
C SER A 77 0.83 -17.09 -13.77
N VAL A 78 1.67 -16.05 -13.88
CA VAL A 78 2.80 -16.05 -14.86
C VAL A 78 4.06 -16.72 -14.34
N ASP A 79 4.09 -17.16 -13.08
CA ASP A 79 5.18 -18.00 -12.56
C ASP A 79 5.22 -19.39 -13.23
N LEU A 80 4.15 -19.77 -13.92
CA LEU A 80 4.08 -21.04 -14.65
C LEU A 80 4.74 -20.94 -16.02
N ILE A 81 5.54 -21.94 -16.37
CA ILE A 81 6.22 -22.02 -17.69
C ILE A 81 5.17 -21.99 -18.82
N GLY A 82 5.31 -21.04 -19.73
CA GLY A 82 4.39 -20.85 -20.86
C GLY A 82 3.16 -20.02 -20.56
N ALA A 83 3.01 -19.53 -19.33
CA ALA A 83 1.97 -18.56 -18.99
C ALA A 83 2.30 -17.16 -19.56
N TYR A 84 1.26 -16.37 -19.77
CA TYR A 84 1.35 -14.98 -20.23
C TYR A 84 0.25 -14.15 -19.57
N LEU A 85 0.45 -12.84 -19.60
CA LEU A 85 -0.60 -11.89 -19.23
C LEU A 85 -1.40 -11.48 -20.47
N GLU A 86 -2.71 -11.45 -20.33
CA GLU A 86 -3.57 -10.87 -21.35
C GLU A 86 -3.27 -9.37 -21.52
N PRO A 87 -3.49 -8.78 -22.73
CA PRO A 87 -3.19 -7.38 -23.00
C PRO A 87 -3.82 -6.40 -22.01
N GLU A 88 -5.04 -6.67 -21.56
CA GLU A 88 -5.75 -5.86 -20.57
C GLU A 88 -5.02 -5.86 -19.23
N ASN A 89 -4.51 -7.02 -18.80
CA ASN A 89 -3.75 -7.15 -17.54
C ASN A 89 -2.37 -6.49 -17.65
N LEU A 90 -1.74 -6.51 -18.83
CA LEU A 90 -0.50 -5.76 -19.08
C LEU A 90 -0.73 -4.25 -18.96
N LEU A 91 -1.83 -3.74 -19.51
CA LEU A 91 -2.19 -2.32 -19.38
C LEU A 91 -2.47 -1.93 -17.92
N GLU A 92 -3.14 -2.79 -17.15
CA GLU A 92 -3.34 -2.56 -15.72
C GLU A 92 -2.01 -2.59 -14.95
N LEU A 93 -1.11 -3.51 -15.28
CA LEU A 93 0.24 -3.54 -14.72
C LEU A 93 1.00 -2.25 -15.01
N LYS A 94 0.98 -1.78 -16.26
CA LYS A 94 1.59 -0.50 -16.65
C LYS A 94 1.02 0.67 -15.83
N LYS A 95 -0.30 0.75 -15.65
CA LYS A 95 -0.93 1.78 -14.80
C LYS A 95 -0.43 1.71 -13.36
N ASN A 96 -0.31 0.52 -12.77
CA ASN A 96 0.22 0.35 -11.43
C ASN A 96 1.67 0.82 -11.34
N LEU A 97 2.53 0.46 -12.31
CA LEU A 97 3.93 0.89 -12.37
C LEU A 97 4.04 2.42 -12.48
N THR A 98 3.27 3.02 -13.39
CA THR A 98 3.21 4.49 -13.56
C THR A 98 2.78 5.17 -12.27
N THR A 99 1.71 4.67 -11.63
CA THR A 99 1.18 5.20 -10.37
C THR A 99 2.21 5.13 -9.25
N PHE A 100 2.91 3.99 -9.15
CA PHE A 100 3.98 3.80 -8.18
C PHE A 100 5.15 4.76 -8.42
N ARG A 101 5.61 4.91 -9.66
CA ARG A 101 6.69 5.84 -10.03
C ARG A 101 6.32 7.30 -9.72
N ILE A 102 5.08 7.72 -10.02
CA ILE A 102 4.60 9.06 -9.68
C ILE A 102 4.60 9.27 -8.17
N SER A 103 4.07 8.31 -7.40
CA SER A 103 4.04 8.35 -5.93
C SER A 103 5.44 8.42 -5.33
N LYS A 104 6.39 7.62 -5.83
CA LYS A 104 7.80 7.65 -5.45
C LYS A 104 8.44 9.01 -5.74
N SER A 105 8.15 9.60 -6.90
CA SER A 105 8.64 10.94 -7.27
C SER A 105 8.09 12.03 -6.35
N ARG A 106 6.80 11.99 -6.03
CA ARG A 106 6.18 12.92 -5.07
C ARG A 106 6.82 12.80 -3.70
N ALA A 107 6.98 11.57 -3.18
CA ALA A 107 7.65 11.32 -1.90
C ALA A 107 9.11 11.83 -1.90
N LYS A 108 9.84 11.67 -3.01
CA LYS A 108 11.20 12.18 -3.17
C LYS A 108 11.28 13.71 -3.07
N ASN A 109 10.33 14.41 -3.66
CA ASN A 109 10.30 15.87 -3.67
C ASN A 109 10.09 16.48 -2.28
N VAL A 110 9.48 15.74 -1.38
CA VAL A 110 9.15 16.16 -0.01
C VAL A 110 9.93 15.38 1.06
N LYS A 111 11.01 14.71 0.69
CA LYS A 111 11.79 13.82 1.57
C LYS A 111 12.33 14.51 2.83
N ASP A 112 12.65 15.81 2.76
CA ASP A 112 13.18 16.57 3.88
C ASP A 112 12.10 16.90 4.91
N LYS A 113 10.82 16.88 4.50
CA LYS A 113 9.65 17.09 5.35
C LYS A 113 9.06 15.77 5.86
N TYR A 114 9.05 14.73 5.02
CA TYR A 114 8.44 13.42 5.28
C TYR A 114 9.45 12.30 5.04
N ASN A 115 10.40 12.18 5.95
CA ASN A 115 11.52 11.25 5.80
C ASN A 115 11.11 9.77 5.90
N LEU A 116 10.10 9.43 6.71
CA LEU A 116 9.64 8.05 6.85
C LEU A 116 8.93 7.57 5.58
N ILE A 117 8.11 8.43 4.95
CA ILE A 117 7.51 8.14 3.66
C ILE A 117 8.60 7.92 2.61
N TRP A 118 9.60 8.79 2.55
CA TRP A 118 10.70 8.61 1.61
C TRP A 118 11.48 7.32 1.87
N THR A 119 11.75 6.98 3.13
CA THR A 119 12.42 5.73 3.50
C THR A 119 11.65 4.52 3.01
N PHE A 120 10.32 4.54 3.09
CA PHE A 120 9.46 3.49 2.55
C PHE A 120 9.67 3.30 1.04
N PHE A 121 9.72 4.37 0.26
CA PHE A 121 9.90 4.31 -1.19
C PHE A 121 11.35 4.12 -1.64
N SER A 122 12.34 4.61 -0.90
CA SER A 122 13.75 4.61 -1.30
C SER A 122 14.33 3.21 -1.48
N ASN A 123 13.80 2.24 -0.74
CA ASN A 123 14.24 0.84 -0.78
C ASN A 123 13.59 0.01 -1.90
N THR A 124 12.71 0.61 -2.70
CA THR A 124 12.04 -0.07 -3.80
C THR A 124 12.81 0.09 -5.10
N GLU A 125 12.83 -0.95 -5.92
CA GLU A 125 13.47 -0.91 -7.24
C GLU A 125 12.79 0.09 -8.18
N ASP A 126 13.54 0.54 -9.18
CA ASP A 126 13.01 1.31 -10.30
C ASP A 126 12.64 0.35 -11.43
N LEU A 127 11.35 0.27 -11.74
CA LEU A 127 10.82 -0.61 -12.78
C LEU A 127 10.44 0.16 -14.05
N LYS A 128 11.09 1.31 -14.29
CA LYS A 128 10.79 2.14 -15.44
C LYS A 128 11.04 1.41 -16.77
N ASP A 129 12.09 0.61 -16.87
CA ASP A 129 12.39 -0.15 -18.08
C ASP A 129 11.25 -1.13 -18.41
N LEU A 130 10.64 -1.76 -17.39
CA LEU A 130 9.47 -2.61 -17.57
C LEU A 130 8.23 -1.79 -17.96
N GLU A 131 8.01 -0.63 -17.35
CA GLU A 131 6.91 0.29 -17.69
C GLU A 131 7.01 0.74 -19.17
N ASP A 132 8.22 1.05 -19.64
CA ASP A 132 8.47 1.51 -21.00
C ASP A 132 8.38 0.36 -22.03
N PHE A 133 8.65 -0.89 -21.61
CA PHE A 133 8.56 -2.08 -22.46
C PHE A 133 7.10 -2.50 -22.74
N ILE A 134 6.20 -2.35 -21.77
CA ILE A 134 4.76 -2.60 -21.91
C ILE A 134 4.08 -1.46 -22.70
#